data_979f65e9f6adce0f21909f01f81ba602
#
_entry.id   979f65e9f6adce0f21909f01f81ba602
#
_cell.length_a   1.000
_cell.length_b   1.000
_cell.length_c   1.000
_cell.angle_alpha   90.00
_cell.angle_beta   90.00
_cell.angle_gamma   90.00
#
_symmetry.space_group_name_H-M   'P 1'
#
loop_
_entity.id
_entity.type
_entity.pdbx_description
1 polymer ?
#
loop_
_entity_poly.entity_id
_entity_poly.type
_entity_poly.pdbx_seq_one_letter_code
_entity_poly.pdbx_strand_id
1 'polypeptide(L)'
;MKVKTKHLPSINEITDGSAIFSDDMPVWNGTFGSDSWPYIDPSSPMYAGRTSSAIVWADYVNGRGSKFGHFNSSNNAVYEYCVTAEIVRDLKIAAVIHGYFPKLLKHARSTKSEVDPKTVKGRIDELGKFFSIVIKRYQEEYGIQISRLDEISFERLKECIPRFPGRSAHLMRALKLISDPMVQKNLSAPLQWQALDLSSKSINWNPVKDYGGIATLTDAQFLFLISYCRGVIQEFKVAIGQELHDKISAKGDNESLENYVQALNAYYENSAKNKKSNNREFRDQFGLSPGDVSRLLSDAHCAAMMTILLLTGMRESETKYLMRDCLVNDHGFWFLKSKVVKNHPRDIPISEGWLATELTLDAYEILQFISDKTGNPYLFSSPINAFSEKFNKGYSPGALNTKFNRWIEKIDSGKLFIDWRFSVHQCRETLVYQLARQEVGMPFISMQLKHFHSQFNRMPNAVTAGYGQYRSQLISGIAKRKADAREKALLEVYGEDAAFAGGGADSHKARIDTFFSGIGLFGKGREEYIKKMASRGVKLMPTSIGNCTKNFMSINDGDQPPPCFGDYQCDPDCPSHVITKGCVTVLEMRKEHANAEAQKETNADYKKLWIGLAEKLDGHISKLMLIHHGGSNEQ
;
A
#
# COMPACT_ATOMS: atom_id res chain seq x y z
N MET A 1 4.83 52.93 -10.77
CA MET A 1 5.39 51.80 -10.02
C MET A 1 4.24 50.83 -9.73
N LYS A 2 4.15 49.70 -10.49
CA LYS A 2 3.15 48.66 -10.22
C LYS A 2 3.58 47.91 -8.98
N VAL A 3 2.74 47.87 -7.98
CA VAL A 3 2.89 47.04 -6.77
C VAL A 3 3.02 45.60 -7.23
N LYS A 4 4.19 44.99 -7.02
CA LYS A 4 4.44 43.59 -7.32
C LYS A 4 3.56 42.74 -6.36
N THR A 5 2.57 42.09 -6.92
CA THR A 5 1.69 41.18 -6.17
C THR A 5 2.47 39.95 -5.73
N LYS A 6 2.61 39.75 -4.42
CA LYS A 6 3.21 38.56 -3.79
C LYS A 6 2.28 37.32 -3.88
N HIS A 7 1.67 37.08 -5.03
CA HIS A 7 0.69 35.99 -5.20
C HIS A 7 1.05 35.11 -6.39
N LEU A 8 0.61 33.87 -6.34
CA LEU A 8 0.64 32.98 -7.50
C LEU A 8 -0.15 33.60 -8.65
N PRO A 9 0.24 33.37 -9.92
CA PRO A 9 -0.53 33.80 -11.06
C PRO A 9 -1.98 33.25 -10.99
N SER A 10 -2.93 34.01 -11.51
CA SER A 10 -4.30 33.55 -11.65
C SER A 10 -4.45 32.50 -12.77
N ILE A 11 -5.54 31.74 -12.75
CA ILE A 11 -5.87 30.78 -13.80
C ILE A 11 -5.92 31.46 -15.17
N ASN A 12 -6.46 32.65 -15.26
CA ASN A 12 -6.57 33.41 -16.53
C ASN A 12 -5.19 33.79 -17.06
N GLU A 13 -4.30 34.33 -16.21
CA GLU A 13 -2.93 34.68 -16.63
C GLU A 13 -2.15 33.47 -17.12
N ILE A 14 -2.28 32.30 -16.49
CA ILE A 14 -1.68 31.04 -16.97
C ILE A 14 -2.29 30.63 -18.31
N THR A 15 -3.61 30.72 -18.44
CA THR A 15 -4.33 30.31 -19.66
C THR A 15 -3.99 31.19 -20.84
N ASP A 16 -3.84 32.49 -20.63
CA ASP A 16 -3.56 33.47 -21.67
C ASP A 16 -2.06 33.59 -21.98
N GLY A 17 -1.18 33.02 -21.12
CA GLY A 17 0.28 33.15 -21.25
C GLY A 17 0.80 34.51 -20.81
N SER A 18 0.02 35.26 -20.03
CA SER A 18 0.38 36.58 -19.48
C SER A 18 0.94 36.50 -18.06
N ALA A 19 1.13 35.29 -17.53
CA ALA A 19 1.58 35.06 -16.16
C ALA A 19 2.98 35.64 -15.92
N ILE A 20 3.14 36.39 -14.83
CA ILE A 20 4.42 36.95 -14.40
C ILE A 20 4.95 36.13 -13.23
N PHE A 21 6.07 35.43 -13.44
CA PHE A 21 6.78 34.67 -12.42
C PHE A 21 7.89 35.53 -11.82
N SER A 22 7.54 36.32 -10.79
CA SER A 22 8.52 37.19 -10.10
C SER A 22 9.33 36.40 -9.08
N ASP A 23 10.59 36.81 -8.83
CA ASP A 23 11.49 36.08 -7.94
C ASP A 23 11.03 36.04 -6.49
N ASP A 24 10.18 36.99 -6.05
CA ASP A 24 9.57 37.04 -4.73
C ASP A 24 8.25 36.29 -4.62
N MET A 25 7.75 35.70 -5.71
CA MET A 25 6.51 34.90 -5.72
C MET A 25 6.66 33.68 -4.80
N PRO A 26 5.72 33.45 -3.86
CA PRO A 26 5.79 32.31 -2.95
C PRO A 26 5.57 30.99 -3.70
N VAL A 27 6.42 30.01 -3.44
CA VAL A 27 6.30 28.64 -3.95
C VAL A 27 6.62 27.67 -2.83
N TRP A 28 5.62 26.93 -2.35
CA TRP A 28 5.69 26.07 -1.15
C TRP A 28 6.28 26.84 0.05
N ASN A 29 7.41 26.37 0.61
CA ASN A 29 8.12 27.03 1.71
C ASN A 29 9.32 27.86 1.23
N GLY A 30 9.29 28.37 0.01
CA GLY A 30 10.32 29.20 -0.60
C GLY A 30 9.76 30.28 -1.51
N THR A 31 10.61 30.88 -2.34
CA THR A 31 10.21 31.84 -3.38
C THR A 31 10.70 31.38 -4.75
N PHE A 32 10.05 31.86 -5.82
CA PHE A 32 10.37 31.45 -7.20
C PHE A 32 11.85 31.70 -7.55
N GLY A 33 12.41 32.83 -7.14
CA GLY A 33 13.81 33.17 -7.38
C GLY A 33 14.82 32.36 -6.55
N SER A 34 14.39 31.70 -5.46
CA SER A 34 15.34 31.02 -4.57
C SER A 34 16.00 29.79 -5.21
N ASP A 35 17.23 29.49 -4.76
CA ASP A 35 18.02 28.33 -5.19
C ASP A 35 17.44 26.99 -4.70
N SER A 36 16.45 27.00 -3.82
CA SER A 36 15.85 25.82 -3.25
C SER A 36 14.41 26.08 -2.87
N TRP A 37 13.54 25.13 -3.20
CA TRP A 37 12.12 25.13 -2.81
C TRP A 37 11.85 24.01 -1.81
N PRO A 38 11.96 24.25 -0.49
CA PRO A 38 11.62 23.26 0.52
C PRO A 38 10.11 22.95 0.48
N TYR A 39 9.79 21.67 0.52
CA TYR A 39 8.39 21.21 0.52
C TYR A 39 8.06 20.28 1.70
N ILE A 40 9.02 19.96 2.53
CA ILE A 40 8.84 19.28 3.81
C ILE A 40 9.45 20.16 4.90
N ASP A 41 8.66 20.44 5.92
CA ASP A 41 9.12 21.15 7.10
C ASP A 41 10.27 20.38 7.76
N PRO A 42 11.39 21.04 8.12
CA PRO A 42 12.51 20.40 8.82
C PRO A 42 12.12 19.76 10.15
N SER A 43 11.06 20.22 10.81
CA SER A 43 10.53 19.62 12.04
C SER A 43 9.70 18.35 11.81
N SER A 44 9.27 18.10 10.57
CA SER A 44 8.46 16.93 10.21
C SER A 44 9.28 15.63 10.33
N PRO A 45 8.69 14.51 10.85
CA PRO A 45 9.28 13.18 10.81
C PRO A 45 9.64 12.72 9.39
N MET A 46 9.01 13.31 8.38
CA MET A 46 9.26 13.02 6.96
C MET A 46 10.47 13.75 6.38
N TYR A 47 11.08 14.67 7.14
CA TYR A 47 12.25 15.39 6.66
C TYR A 47 13.47 14.46 6.53
N ALA A 48 14.00 14.37 5.32
CA ALA A 48 15.10 13.47 4.96
C ALA A 48 16.36 14.22 4.52
N GLY A 49 16.50 15.47 4.91
CA GLY A 49 17.58 16.35 4.48
C GLY A 49 17.20 17.20 3.26
N ARG A 50 18.02 18.22 2.97
CA ARG A 50 17.76 19.26 1.96
C ARG A 50 17.44 18.68 0.58
N THR A 51 18.27 17.77 0.07
CA THR A 51 18.11 17.20 -1.28
C THR A 51 16.87 16.34 -1.47
N SER A 52 16.39 15.69 -0.38
CA SER A 52 15.22 14.81 -0.44
C SER A 52 13.91 15.50 -0.04
N SER A 53 14.00 16.68 0.59
CA SER A 53 12.85 17.43 1.12
C SER A 53 12.64 18.79 0.43
N ALA A 54 13.38 19.05 -0.63
CA ALA A 54 13.30 20.25 -1.46
C ALA A 54 13.59 19.96 -2.93
N ILE A 55 13.17 20.85 -3.82
CA ILE A 55 13.75 20.97 -5.16
C ILE A 55 14.94 21.92 -5.02
N VAL A 56 16.15 21.44 -5.27
CA VAL A 56 17.38 22.23 -5.17
C VAL A 56 17.81 22.65 -6.57
N TRP A 57 17.41 23.84 -6.97
CA TRP A 57 17.64 24.37 -8.32
C TRP A 57 19.12 24.59 -8.61
N ALA A 58 19.90 24.93 -7.58
CA ALA A 58 21.34 25.07 -7.71
C ALA A 58 22.05 23.78 -8.18
N ASP A 59 21.47 22.60 -7.91
CA ASP A 59 22.05 21.32 -8.32
C ASP A 59 21.98 21.09 -9.85
N TYR A 60 21.07 21.77 -10.56
CA TYR A 60 20.92 21.63 -12.01
C TYR A 60 21.81 22.56 -12.80
N VAL A 61 22.32 23.66 -12.20
CA VAL A 61 23.10 24.67 -12.88
C VAL A 61 24.52 24.18 -13.15
N ASN A 62 25.03 24.51 -14.31
CA ASN A 62 26.38 24.13 -14.76
C ASN A 62 27.47 24.43 -13.70
N GLY A 63 28.27 23.43 -13.38
CA GLY A 63 29.40 23.55 -12.45
C GLY A 63 29.09 23.39 -10.96
N ARG A 64 27.80 23.11 -10.56
CA ARG A 64 27.42 22.81 -9.18
C ARG A 64 27.00 21.35 -9.01
N GLY A 65 27.53 20.44 -9.77
CA GLY A 65 27.01 19.17 -10.17
C GLY A 65 26.83 18.12 -9.09
N SER A 66 25.59 17.71 -8.89
CA SER A 66 25.28 16.36 -8.43
C SER A 66 25.42 15.39 -9.61
N LYS A 67 26.13 14.28 -9.39
CA LYS A 67 26.28 13.23 -10.41
C LYS A 67 25.07 12.33 -10.47
N PHE A 68 24.67 11.91 -11.65
CA PHE A 68 23.63 10.92 -11.86
C PHE A 68 24.04 9.86 -12.86
N GLY A 69 23.49 8.66 -12.76
CA GLY A 69 23.81 7.54 -13.67
C GLY A 69 23.36 6.19 -13.12
N HIS A 70 23.66 5.13 -13.89
CA HIS A 70 23.46 3.76 -13.43
C HIS A 70 24.72 3.26 -12.72
N PHE A 71 24.67 3.09 -11.41
CA PHE A 71 25.79 2.59 -10.61
C PHE A 71 26.03 1.07 -10.73
N ASN A 72 25.12 0.31 -11.40
CA ASN A 72 25.10 -1.16 -11.39
C ASN A 72 25.11 -1.81 -12.78
N SER A 73 25.52 -1.13 -13.82
CA SER A 73 25.67 -1.74 -15.16
C SER A 73 27.10 -1.63 -15.67
N SER A 74 27.53 -2.60 -16.47
CA SER A 74 28.84 -2.64 -17.13
C SER A 74 29.16 -1.40 -18.00
N ASN A 75 28.17 -0.53 -18.22
CA ASN A 75 28.31 0.80 -18.81
C ASN A 75 28.05 1.88 -17.74
N ASN A 76 29.00 2.10 -16.86
CA ASN A 76 28.96 3.11 -15.80
C ASN A 76 29.11 4.55 -16.34
N ALA A 77 28.23 5.00 -17.22
CA ALA A 77 28.20 6.39 -17.63
C ALA A 77 27.67 7.25 -16.48
N VAL A 78 28.54 7.98 -15.83
CA VAL A 78 28.19 8.99 -14.83
C VAL A 78 28.04 10.32 -15.53
N TYR A 79 26.87 10.92 -15.42
CA TYR A 79 26.56 12.22 -15.97
C TYR A 79 26.62 13.30 -14.88
N GLU A 80 26.92 14.51 -15.25
CA GLU A 80 26.82 15.69 -14.38
C GLU A 80 25.72 16.61 -14.91
N TYR A 81 25.05 17.30 -14.00
CA TYR A 81 24.09 18.32 -14.41
C TYR A 81 24.83 19.51 -15.04
N CYS A 82 24.36 19.97 -16.18
CA CYS A 82 24.91 21.11 -16.90
C CYS A 82 23.79 21.97 -17.53
N VAL A 83 22.67 22.10 -16.84
CA VAL A 83 21.54 22.90 -17.31
C VAL A 83 21.81 24.37 -17.07
N THR A 84 21.50 25.23 -18.04
CA THR A 84 21.68 26.68 -17.93
C THR A 84 20.69 27.33 -17.00
N ALA A 85 20.94 28.56 -16.58
CA ALA A 85 20.04 29.33 -15.71
C ALA A 85 18.70 29.63 -16.43
N GLU A 86 18.74 29.86 -17.73
CA GLU A 86 17.55 30.08 -18.56
C GLU A 86 16.65 28.84 -18.60
N ILE A 87 17.24 27.67 -18.84
CA ILE A 87 16.51 26.40 -18.82
C ILE A 87 15.97 26.12 -17.41
N VAL A 88 16.72 26.38 -16.35
CA VAL A 88 16.24 26.25 -14.96
C VAL A 88 15.03 27.13 -14.71
N ARG A 89 14.99 28.37 -15.25
CA ARG A 89 13.83 29.24 -15.15
C ARG A 89 12.60 28.62 -15.80
N ASP A 90 12.74 28.07 -16.99
CA ASP A 90 11.64 27.37 -17.69
C ASP A 90 11.17 26.12 -16.93
N LEU A 91 12.10 25.35 -16.33
CA LEU A 91 11.76 24.23 -15.46
C LEU A 91 11.02 24.68 -14.19
N LYS A 92 11.37 25.83 -13.61
CA LYS A 92 10.64 26.43 -12.48
C LYS A 92 9.20 26.78 -12.86
N ILE A 93 8.99 27.38 -14.03
CA ILE A 93 7.66 27.68 -14.57
C ILE A 93 6.84 26.38 -14.73
N ALA A 94 7.40 25.38 -15.37
CA ALA A 94 6.75 24.07 -15.52
C ALA A 94 6.40 23.44 -14.17
N ALA A 95 7.28 23.56 -13.17
CA ALA A 95 7.05 23.05 -11.82
C ALA A 95 5.89 23.75 -11.11
N VAL A 96 5.79 25.08 -11.22
CA VAL A 96 4.67 25.86 -10.65
C VAL A 96 3.34 25.47 -11.31
N ILE A 97 3.30 25.43 -12.65
CA ILE A 97 2.07 25.10 -13.37
C ILE A 97 1.64 23.66 -13.04
N HIS A 98 2.58 22.71 -13.03
CA HIS A 98 2.27 21.31 -12.66
C HIS A 98 1.84 21.15 -11.20
N GLY A 99 2.46 21.89 -10.29
CA GLY A 99 2.17 21.83 -8.86
C GLY A 99 0.80 22.41 -8.49
N TYR A 100 0.53 23.64 -8.95
CA TYR A 100 -0.62 24.41 -8.50
C TYR A 100 -1.79 24.45 -9.50
N PHE A 101 -1.55 24.20 -10.78
CA PHE A 101 -2.56 24.28 -11.85
C PHE A 101 -2.70 23.00 -12.67
N PRO A 102 -2.65 21.80 -12.08
CA PRO A 102 -2.58 20.53 -12.83
C PRO A 102 -3.85 20.24 -13.63
N LYS A 103 -4.97 20.86 -13.30
CA LYS A 103 -6.23 20.69 -14.03
C LYS A 103 -6.22 21.38 -15.38
N LEU A 104 -5.38 22.42 -15.58
CA LEU A 104 -5.25 23.14 -16.83
C LEU A 104 -4.42 22.37 -17.88
N LEU A 105 -3.60 21.42 -17.44
CA LEU A 105 -2.74 20.64 -18.33
C LEU A 105 -3.54 19.69 -19.19
N LYS A 106 -3.18 19.60 -20.48
CA LYS A 106 -3.80 18.68 -21.45
C LYS A 106 -3.16 17.28 -21.37
N HIS A 107 -1.83 17.22 -21.37
CA HIS A 107 -1.06 15.98 -21.46
C HIS A 107 -0.54 15.48 -20.10
N ALA A 108 -0.40 16.37 -19.12
CA ALA A 108 0.00 16.04 -17.76
C ALA A 108 -1.12 16.27 -16.74
N ARG A 109 -2.37 16.22 -17.20
CA ARG A 109 -3.58 16.52 -16.39
C ARG A 109 -3.68 15.65 -15.15
N SER A 110 -4.06 16.28 -14.05
CA SER A 110 -4.46 15.62 -12.81
C SER A 110 -5.88 16.04 -12.41
N THR A 111 -6.62 15.13 -11.79
CA THR A 111 -7.94 15.44 -11.21
C THR A 111 -7.83 16.17 -9.86
N LYS A 112 -6.63 16.19 -9.27
CA LYS A 112 -6.35 16.88 -8.01
C LYS A 112 -6.27 18.39 -8.22
N SER A 113 -6.56 19.15 -7.17
CA SER A 113 -6.37 20.61 -7.16
C SER A 113 -4.88 20.98 -7.22
N GLU A 114 -4.03 20.17 -6.57
CA GLU A 114 -2.59 20.34 -6.51
C GLU A 114 -1.89 18.98 -6.67
N VAL A 115 -0.69 19.00 -7.22
CA VAL A 115 0.17 17.81 -7.33
C VAL A 115 1.18 17.80 -6.19
N ASP A 116 1.39 16.63 -5.59
CA ASP A 116 2.42 16.44 -4.56
C ASP A 116 3.78 16.95 -5.04
N PRO A 117 4.43 17.88 -4.29
CA PRO A 117 5.71 18.46 -4.67
C PRO A 117 6.81 17.44 -4.95
N LYS A 118 6.78 16.26 -4.30
CA LYS A 118 7.71 15.17 -4.60
C LYS A 118 7.48 14.58 -6.00
N THR A 119 6.23 14.55 -6.46
CA THR A 119 5.90 14.14 -7.83
C THR A 119 6.37 15.20 -8.82
N VAL A 120 6.19 16.49 -8.50
CA VAL A 120 6.72 17.60 -9.31
C VAL A 120 8.24 17.48 -9.40
N LYS A 121 8.93 17.36 -8.25
CA LYS A 121 10.38 17.15 -8.20
C LYS A 121 10.82 16.01 -9.11
N GLY A 122 10.15 14.84 -9.02
CA GLY A 122 10.49 13.70 -9.87
C GLY A 122 10.40 13.99 -11.37
N ARG A 123 9.45 14.83 -11.81
CA ARG A 123 9.35 15.26 -13.22
C ARG A 123 10.51 16.19 -13.59
N ILE A 124 10.80 17.14 -12.72
CA ILE A 124 11.88 18.12 -12.94
C ILE A 124 13.25 17.44 -12.93
N ASP A 125 13.48 16.50 -12.01
CA ASP A 125 14.72 15.70 -11.97
C ASP A 125 14.95 14.95 -13.29
N GLU A 126 13.90 14.34 -13.87
CA GLU A 126 14.01 13.64 -15.16
C GLU A 126 14.31 14.62 -16.32
N LEU A 127 13.68 15.81 -16.32
CA LEU A 127 13.97 16.86 -17.31
C LEU A 127 15.39 17.39 -17.17
N GLY A 128 15.83 17.71 -15.94
CA GLY A 128 17.18 18.20 -15.68
C GLY A 128 18.27 17.21 -16.13
N LYS A 129 18.08 15.92 -15.84
CA LYS A 129 18.96 14.84 -16.34
C LYS A 129 18.99 14.79 -17.86
N PHE A 130 17.82 14.76 -18.47
CA PHE A 130 17.71 14.60 -19.91
C PHE A 130 18.30 15.78 -20.68
N PHE A 131 17.96 17.00 -20.27
CA PHE A 131 18.53 18.19 -20.94
C PHE A 131 20.04 18.32 -20.71
N SER A 132 20.57 17.90 -19.56
CA SER A 132 22.02 17.81 -19.36
C SER A 132 22.68 16.84 -20.35
N ILE A 133 22.07 15.71 -20.65
CA ILE A 133 22.58 14.78 -21.67
C ILE A 133 22.54 15.42 -23.07
N VAL A 134 21.45 16.12 -23.41
CA VAL A 134 21.32 16.81 -24.69
C VAL A 134 22.41 17.89 -24.84
N ILE A 135 22.52 18.77 -23.84
CA ILE A 135 23.51 19.89 -23.86
C ILE A 135 24.93 19.36 -23.99
N LYS A 136 25.29 18.40 -23.12
CA LYS A 136 26.64 17.83 -23.10
C LYS A 136 26.99 17.16 -24.43
N ARG A 137 26.06 16.36 -24.97
CA ARG A 137 26.27 15.68 -26.26
C ARG A 137 26.55 16.68 -27.39
N TYR A 138 25.69 17.69 -27.54
CA TYR A 138 25.81 18.63 -28.64
C TYR A 138 27.01 19.52 -28.50
N GLN A 139 27.44 19.81 -27.28
CA GLN A 139 28.70 20.52 -27.04
C GLN A 139 29.92 19.65 -27.39
N GLU A 140 29.96 18.37 -26.99
CA GLU A 140 31.10 17.48 -27.19
C GLU A 140 31.21 16.94 -28.63
N GLU A 141 30.08 16.53 -29.24
CA GLU A 141 30.07 15.88 -30.56
C GLU A 141 30.05 16.90 -31.73
N TYR A 142 29.41 18.07 -31.50
CA TYR A 142 29.18 19.04 -32.58
C TYR A 142 29.69 20.46 -32.30
N GLY A 143 30.23 20.71 -31.12
CA GLY A 143 30.69 22.07 -30.71
C GLY A 143 29.51 23.06 -30.54
N ILE A 144 28.28 22.59 -30.50
CA ILE A 144 27.08 23.43 -30.40
C ILE A 144 26.75 23.68 -28.94
N GLN A 145 26.75 24.95 -28.54
CA GLN A 145 26.33 25.36 -27.21
C GLN A 145 24.80 25.57 -27.19
N ILE A 146 24.08 24.83 -26.35
CA ILE A 146 22.64 24.97 -26.13
C ILE A 146 22.45 25.70 -24.80
N SER A 147 21.80 26.86 -24.82
CA SER A 147 21.53 27.68 -23.65
C SER A 147 20.06 27.74 -23.28
N ARG A 148 19.15 27.48 -24.24
CA ARG A 148 17.69 27.60 -24.10
C ARG A 148 16.97 26.36 -24.63
N LEU A 149 15.76 26.10 -24.17
CA LEU A 149 14.94 24.95 -24.58
C LEU A 149 14.46 25.03 -26.02
N ASP A 150 14.19 26.23 -26.53
CA ASP A 150 13.79 26.46 -27.93
C ASP A 150 14.89 26.20 -28.97
N GLU A 151 16.15 26.04 -28.55
CA GLU A 151 17.24 25.62 -29.40
C GLU A 151 17.30 24.10 -29.64
N ILE A 152 16.51 23.35 -28.90
CA ILE A 152 16.46 21.88 -28.98
C ILE A 152 15.38 21.47 -29.99
N SER A 153 15.81 21.09 -31.21
CA SER A 153 14.91 20.56 -32.22
C SER A 153 14.41 19.16 -31.85
N PHE A 154 13.31 18.73 -32.48
CA PHE A 154 12.76 17.38 -32.27
C PHE A 154 13.77 16.27 -32.62
N GLU A 155 14.55 16.44 -33.69
CA GLU A 155 15.56 15.46 -34.08
C GLU A 155 16.66 15.34 -33.02
N ARG A 156 17.12 16.46 -32.47
CA ARG A 156 18.11 16.48 -31.37
C ARG A 156 17.60 15.74 -30.15
N LEU A 157 16.34 16.00 -29.79
CA LEU A 157 15.68 15.33 -28.68
C LEU A 157 15.58 13.82 -28.92
N LYS A 158 15.11 13.40 -30.09
CA LYS A 158 14.94 12.01 -30.49
C LYS A 158 16.23 11.20 -30.43
N GLU A 159 17.35 11.76 -30.88
CA GLU A 159 18.66 11.12 -30.84
C GLU A 159 19.18 10.91 -29.42
N CYS A 160 18.79 11.74 -28.46
CA CYS A 160 19.23 11.64 -27.07
C CYS A 160 18.38 10.71 -26.21
N ILE A 161 17.12 10.43 -26.58
CA ILE A 161 16.20 9.58 -25.81
C ILE A 161 16.78 8.19 -25.51
N PRO A 162 17.41 7.45 -26.46
CA PRO A 162 17.96 6.12 -26.18
C PRO A 162 19.14 6.15 -25.20
N ARG A 163 19.79 7.29 -25.03
CA ARG A 163 20.94 7.46 -24.12
C ARG A 163 20.51 7.77 -22.68
N PHE A 164 19.22 8.02 -22.47
CA PHE A 164 18.72 8.35 -21.15
C PHE A 164 18.78 7.13 -20.20
N PRO A 165 19.49 7.25 -19.06
CA PRO A 165 19.69 6.11 -18.15
C PRO A 165 18.45 5.77 -17.31
N GLY A 166 17.43 6.61 -17.33
CA GLY A 166 16.19 6.43 -16.56
C GLY A 166 15.13 5.59 -17.29
N ARG A 167 13.98 5.45 -16.66
CA ARG A 167 12.82 4.75 -17.24
C ARG A 167 12.18 5.61 -18.32
N SER A 168 12.06 5.09 -19.54
CA SER A 168 11.44 5.78 -20.67
C SER A 168 10.03 6.31 -20.35
N ALA A 169 9.21 5.58 -19.60
CA ALA A 169 7.90 6.04 -19.20
C ALA A 169 7.93 7.27 -18.27
N HIS A 170 8.97 7.43 -17.45
CA HIS A 170 9.15 8.61 -16.61
C HIS A 170 9.60 9.81 -17.43
N LEU A 171 10.58 9.61 -18.30
CA LEU A 171 11.05 10.63 -19.24
C LEU A 171 9.90 11.10 -20.16
N MET A 172 9.17 10.18 -20.77
CA MET A 172 8.02 10.52 -21.63
C MET A 172 7.00 11.41 -20.91
N ARG A 173 6.66 11.08 -19.66
CA ARG A 173 5.74 11.89 -18.87
C ARG A 173 6.32 13.26 -18.51
N ALA A 174 7.64 13.35 -18.28
CA ALA A 174 8.32 14.61 -18.01
C ALA A 174 8.39 15.49 -19.26
N LEU A 175 8.74 14.92 -20.42
CA LEU A 175 8.71 15.61 -21.71
C LEU A 175 7.30 16.06 -22.10
N LYS A 176 6.27 15.26 -21.84
CA LYS A 176 4.85 15.65 -22.05
C LYS A 176 4.43 16.80 -21.14
N LEU A 177 5.04 16.96 -19.97
CA LEU A 177 4.78 18.12 -19.10
C LEU A 177 5.36 19.41 -19.71
N ILE A 178 6.65 19.42 -20.04
CA ILE A 178 7.28 20.63 -20.55
C ILE A 178 6.72 21.06 -21.93
N SER A 179 6.26 20.11 -22.74
CA SER A 179 5.62 20.36 -24.03
C SER A 179 4.08 20.51 -23.97
N ASP A 180 3.50 20.55 -22.77
CA ASP A 180 2.07 20.81 -22.63
C ASP A 180 1.73 22.23 -23.08
N PRO A 181 0.66 22.45 -23.88
CA PRO A 181 0.32 23.76 -24.40
C PRO A 181 0.19 24.86 -23.35
N MET A 182 -0.28 24.51 -22.12
CA MET A 182 -0.37 25.48 -21.03
C MET A 182 1.00 25.87 -20.47
N VAL A 183 1.95 24.92 -20.43
CA VAL A 183 3.32 25.22 -20.03
C VAL A 183 4.01 26.03 -21.11
N GLN A 184 3.91 25.61 -22.37
CA GLN A 184 4.56 26.27 -23.51
C GLN A 184 4.23 27.76 -23.66
N LYS A 185 2.97 28.13 -23.44
CA LYS A 185 2.51 29.54 -23.47
C LYS A 185 3.23 30.43 -22.44
N ASN A 186 3.75 29.84 -21.39
CA ASN A 186 4.35 30.55 -20.25
C ASN A 186 5.88 30.41 -20.19
N LEU A 187 6.50 29.61 -21.09
CA LEU A 187 7.96 29.52 -21.19
C LEU A 187 8.58 30.78 -21.76
N SER A 188 9.88 30.96 -21.56
CA SER A 188 10.66 32.08 -22.12
C SER A 188 10.59 32.12 -23.65
N ALA A 189 10.50 30.94 -24.30
CA ALA A 189 10.22 30.79 -25.72
C ALA A 189 9.55 29.42 -25.99
N PRO A 190 8.70 29.30 -27.03
CA PRO A 190 8.04 28.04 -27.34
C PRO A 190 9.05 26.99 -27.87
N LEU A 191 8.84 25.73 -27.48
CA LEU A 191 9.66 24.61 -27.95
C LEU A 191 9.45 24.38 -29.46
N GLN A 192 10.47 23.85 -30.13
CA GLN A 192 10.40 23.45 -31.55
C GLN A 192 9.63 22.14 -31.78
N TRP A 193 9.09 21.50 -30.72
CA TRP A 193 8.37 20.24 -30.76
C TRP A 193 7.20 20.24 -29.78
N GLN A 194 6.25 19.32 -30.01
CA GLN A 194 5.01 19.23 -29.24
C GLN A 194 4.86 17.86 -28.58
N ALA A 195 3.93 17.75 -27.64
CA ALA A 195 3.64 16.49 -26.95
C ALA A 195 3.16 15.35 -27.89
N LEU A 196 2.55 15.69 -29.04
CA LEU A 196 2.13 14.71 -30.05
C LEU A 196 3.33 14.06 -30.73
N ASP A 197 4.43 14.81 -30.97
CA ASP A 197 5.64 14.31 -31.60
C ASP A 197 6.26 13.17 -30.80
N LEU A 198 6.13 13.20 -29.46
CA LEU A 198 6.60 12.16 -28.54
C LEU A 198 5.88 10.80 -28.74
N SER A 199 4.80 10.77 -29.47
CA SER A 199 4.07 9.54 -29.82
C SER A 199 4.53 8.94 -31.15
N SER A 200 5.51 9.55 -31.82
CA SER A 200 6.07 9.06 -33.09
C SER A 200 6.71 7.68 -32.91
N LYS A 201 6.40 6.77 -33.84
CA LYS A 201 7.02 5.44 -33.91
C LYS A 201 8.51 5.50 -34.26
N SER A 202 9.01 6.65 -34.74
CA SER A 202 10.43 6.85 -35.06
C SER A 202 11.31 7.05 -33.83
N ILE A 203 10.71 7.26 -32.64
CA ILE A 203 11.47 7.39 -31.39
C ILE A 203 11.81 6.01 -30.86
N ASN A 204 13.10 5.76 -30.70
CA ASN A 204 13.58 4.55 -30.03
C ASN A 204 13.55 4.74 -28.51
N TRP A 205 12.39 4.49 -27.92
CA TRP A 205 12.27 4.44 -26.46
C TRP A 205 12.96 3.18 -25.95
N ASN A 206 13.81 3.32 -24.93
CA ASN A 206 14.36 2.15 -24.24
C ASN A 206 13.24 1.22 -23.79
N PRO A 207 13.36 -0.10 -24.00
CA PRO A 207 12.33 -1.05 -23.62
C PRO A 207 11.99 -0.85 -22.15
N VAL A 208 10.70 -0.82 -21.88
CA VAL A 208 10.20 -0.81 -20.49
C VAL A 208 10.76 -2.08 -19.86
N LYS A 209 11.66 -1.94 -18.88
CA LYS A 209 12.03 -3.09 -18.04
C LYS A 209 10.72 -3.70 -17.57
N ASP A 210 10.54 -5.00 -17.78
CA ASP A 210 9.41 -5.72 -17.25
C ASP A 210 9.14 -5.25 -15.82
N TYR A 211 7.89 -4.91 -15.55
CA TYR A 211 7.43 -4.54 -14.22
C TYR A 211 7.48 -5.78 -13.30
N GLY A 212 8.67 -6.30 -13.09
CA GLY A 212 8.96 -7.06 -11.90
C GLY A 212 8.79 -6.07 -10.74
N GLY A 213 7.70 -6.18 -9.99
CA GLY A 213 7.56 -5.47 -8.70
C GLY A 213 8.81 -5.70 -7.85
N ILE A 214 8.91 -5.04 -6.71
CA ILE A 214 9.96 -5.36 -5.75
C ILE A 214 9.79 -6.84 -5.41
N ALA A 215 10.85 -7.64 -5.59
CA ALA A 215 10.80 -9.07 -5.29
C ALA A 215 10.43 -9.27 -3.81
N THR A 216 9.55 -10.23 -3.53
CA THR A 216 9.29 -10.65 -2.15
C THR A 216 10.51 -11.34 -1.58
N LEU A 217 10.54 -11.44 -0.26
CA LEU A 217 11.41 -12.41 0.40
C LEU A 217 11.03 -13.82 -0.04
N THR A 218 12.01 -14.68 -0.25
CA THR A 218 11.76 -16.11 -0.40
C THR A 218 11.21 -16.70 0.90
N ASP A 219 10.58 -17.87 0.83
CA ASP A 219 10.06 -18.53 2.04
C ASP A 219 11.18 -18.79 3.06
N ALA A 220 12.36 -19.20 2.61
CA ALA A 220 13.50 -19.41 3.48
C ALA A 220 13.96 -18.11 4.16
N GLN A 221 14.04 -17.02 3.42
CA GLN A 221 14.38 -15.70 3.98
C GLN A 221 13.32 -15.20 4.97
N PHE A 222 12.03 -15.36 4.64
CA PHE A 222 10.94 -14.97 5.53
C PHE A 222 10.93 -15.77 6.82
N LEU A 223 11.02 -17.09 6.74
CA LEU A 223 11.06 -17.99 7.89
C LEU A 223 12.28 -17.73 8.79
N PHE A 224 13.44 -17.51 8.16
CA PHE A 224 14.64 -17.13 8.91
C PHE A 224 14.44 -15.84 9.67
N LEU A 225 13.99 -14.75 9.02
CA LEU A 225 13.79 -13.47 9.68
C LEU A 225 12.76 -13.53 10.78
N ILE A 226 11.60 -14.16 10.56
CA ILE A 226 10.54 -14.22 11.58
C ILE A 226 10.96 -15.06 12.79
N SER A 227 11.66 -16.17 12.55
CA SER A 227 12.15 -17.03 13.63
C SER A 227 13.27 -16.36 14.43
N TYR A 228 14.21 -15.72 13.77
CA TYR A 228 15.27 -14.95 14.43
C TYR A 228 14.70 -13.79 15.23
N CYS A 229 13.81 -13.00 14.65
CA CYS A 229 13.16 -11.89 15.35
C CYS A 229 12.42 -12.37 16.59
N ARG A 230 11.64 -13.47 16.49
CA ARG A 230 10.95 -14.07 17.63
C ARG A 230 11.91 -14.43 18.76
N GLY A 231 13.00 -15.12 18.46
CA GLY A 231 14.01 -15.51 19.44
C GLY A 231 14.59 -14.31 20.16
N VAL A 232 15.03 -13.30 19.43
CA VAL A 232 15.62 -12.08 20.02
C VAL A 232 14.60 -11.26 20.80
N ILE A 233 13.34 -11.18 20.36
CA ILE A 233 12.26 -10.51 21.09
C ILE A 233 12.01 -11.21 22.42
N GLN A 234 11.90 -12.54 22.42
CA GLN A 234 11.68 -13.32 23.63
C GLN A 234 12.85 -13.19 24.60
N GLU A 235 14.09 -13.34 24.12
CA GLU A 235 15.31 -13.15 24.92
C GLU A 235 15.33 -11.76 25.58
N PHE A 236 15.09 -10.72 24.83
CA PHE A 236 15.11 -9.36 25.37
C PHE A 236 13.99 -9.11 26.36
N LYS A 237 12.75 -9.54 26.10
CA LYS A 237 11.62 -9.37 27.04
C LYS A 237 11.86 -10.10 28.35
N VAL A 238 12.38 -11.33 28.30
CA VAL A 238 12.77 -12.08 29.49
C VAL A 238 13.86 -11.35 30.23
N ALA A 239 14.90 -10.84 29.55
CA ALA A 239 16.01 -10.10 30.16
C ALA A 239 15.55 -8.80 30.84
N ILE A 240 14.48 -8.16 30.39
CA ILE A 240 13.91 -6.97 31.04
C ILE A 240 12.75 -7.28 32.00
N GLY A 241 12.45 -8.56 32.25
CA GLY A 241 11.42 -9.01 33.19
C GLY A 241 9.97 -8.76 32.72
N GLN A 242 9.71 -8.74 31.40
CA GLN A 242 8.38 -8.57 30.85
C GLN A 242 7.79 -9.91 30.39
N GLU A 243 6.46 -10.06 30.54
CA GLU A 243 5.73 -11.22 30.05
C GLU A 243 5.62 -11.22 28.52
N LEU A 244 5.54 -12.43 27.95
CA LEU A 244 5.37 -12.66 26.52
C LEU A 244 3.89 -12.80 26.17
N HIS A 245 3.44 -12.08 25.14
CA HIS A 245 2.15 -12.30 24.50
C HIS A 245 2.22 -13.50 23.55
N ASP A 246 3.27 -13.59 22.72
CA ASP A 246 3.50 -14.71 21.83
C ASP A 246 3.94 -15.95 22.61
N LYS A 247 3.06 -16.96 22.68
CA LYS A 247 3.32 -18.23 23.41
C LYS A 247 4.05 -19.27 22.56
N ILE A 248 4.37 -18.97 21.30
CA ILE A 248 5.15 -19.87 20.46
C ILE A 248 6.61 -19.81 20.91
N SER A 249 7.11 -20.90 21.50
CA SER A 249 8.50 -20.99 21.95
C SER A 249 9.47 -20.82 20.79
N ALA A 250 10.44 -19.92 20.93
CA ALA A 250 11.60 -19.93 20.08
C ALA A 250 12.49 -21.13 20.48
N LYS A 251 13.02 -21.84 19.51
CA LYS A 251 14.00 -22.90 19.76
C LYS A 251 15.30 -22.24 20.24
N GLY A 252 15.61 -22.33 21.51
CA GLY A 252 16.86 -21.85 22.12
C GLY A 252 16.74 -21.88 23.64
N ASP A 253 17.80 -22.28 24.33
CA ASP A 253 17.91 -22.14 25.76
C ASP A 253 18.15 -20.64 26.07
N ASN A 254 17.14 -19.98 26.56
CA ASN A 254 17.25 -18.60 27.02
C ASN A 254 17.97 -18.63 28.38
N GLU A 255 19.28 -18.44 28.39
CA GLU A 255 20.01 -18.14 29.61
C GLU A 255 19.44 -16.86 30.20
N SER A 256 19.04 -16.92 31.48
CA SER A 256 18.58 -15.73 32.19
C SER A 256 19.73 -14.74 32.27
N LEU A 257 19.60 -13.60 31.60
CA LEU A 257 20.56 -12.50 31.70
C LEU A 257 20.28 -11.72 33.00
N GLU A 258 20.59 -12.34 34.13
CA GLU A 258 20.55 -11.68 35.44
C GLU A 258 21.35 -10.36 35.36
N ASN A 259 20.81 -9.28 35.90
CA ASN A 259 21.39 -7.93 35.87
C ASN A 259 21.34 -7.18 34.52
N TYR A 260 20.74 -7.71 33.46
CA TYR A 260 20.69 -6.99 32.19
C TYR A 260 20.04 -5.60 32.31
N VAL A 261 18.92 -5.48 33.02
CA VAL A 261 18.25 -4.19 33.25
C VAL A 261 19.15 -3.18 33.96
N GLN A 262 19.91 -3.63 34.97
CA GLN A 262 20.83 -2.77 35.69
C GLN A 262 21.99 -2.32 34.78
N ALA A 263 22.56 -3.26 34.03
CA ALA A 263 23.61 -2.98 33.06
C ALA A 263 23.11 -2.03 31.96
N LEU A 264 21.88 -2.22 31.47
CA LEU A 264 21.27 -1.37 30.45
C LEU A 264 21.03 0.06 30.97
N ASN A 265 20.57 0.22 32.22
CA ASN A 265 20.41 1.54 32.83
C ASN A 265 21.76 2.27 32.94
N ALA A 266 22.79 1.58 33.45
CA ALA A 266 24.16 2.13 33.55
C ALA A 266 24.72 2.46 32.14
N TYR A 267 24.44 1.65 31.13
CA TYR A 267 24.82 1.92 29.74
C TYR A 267 24.20 3.21 29.23
N TYR A 268 22.89 3.43 29.44
CA TYR A 268 22.21 4.67 29.06
C TYR A 268 22.75 5.89 29.80
N GLU A 269 22.97 5.79 31.10
CA GLU A 269 23.55 6.89 31.90
C GLU A 269 24.95 7.28 31.42
N ASN A 270 25.82 6.30 31.15
CA ASN A 270 27.15 6.56 30.63
C ASN A 270 27.11 7.19 29.25
N SER A 271 26.21 6.72 28.39
CA SER A 271 25.99 7.28 27.05
C SER A 271 25.52 8.74 27.12
N ALA A 272 24.58 9.04 28.01
CA ALA A 272 24.07 10.40 28.24
C ALA A 272 25.14 11.39 28.69
N LYS A 273 26.07 10.90 29.56
CA LYS A 273 27.19 11.70 30.08
C LYS A 273 28.41 11.74 29.16
N ASN A 274 28.36 11.15 27.96
CA ASN A 274 29.50 10.93 27.05
C ASN A 274 30.71 10.28 27.75
N LYS A 275 30.46 9.47 28.78
CA LYS A 275 31.47 8.81 29.56
C LYS A 275 31.88 7.50 28.90
N LYS A 276 33.17 7.33 28.59
CA LYS A 276 33.66 6.01 28.17
C LYS A 276 33.60 5.06 29.38
N SER A 277 32.78 4.02 29.26
CA SER A 277 32.71 2.95 30.25
C SER A 277 34.04 2.20 30.25
N ASN A 278 34.61 1.98 31.45
CA ASN A 278 35.71 1.04 31.60
C ASN A 278 35.13 -0.38 31.48
N ASN A 279 35.47 -1.08 30.40
CA ASN A 279 34.91 -2.40 30.07
C ASN A 279 35.13 -3.44 31.19
N ARG A 280 36.25 -3.34 31.93
CA ARG A 280 36.57 -4.25 33.01
C ARG A 280 35.68 -3.99 34.21
N GLU A 281 35.62 -2.76 34.67
CA GLU A 281 34.77 -2.36 35.83
C GLU A 281 33.29 -2.66 35.56
N PHE A 282 32.83 -2.38 34.37
CA PHE A 282 31.44 -2.65 33.99
C PHE A 282 31.11 -4.14 33.99
N ARG A 283 32.06 -4.99 33.49
CA ARG A 283 31.89 -6.45 33.50
C ARG A 283 31.96 -7.01 34.91
N ASP A 284 32.87 -6.49 35.75
CA ASP A 284 33.01 -6.92 37.15
C ASP A 284 31.73 -6.58 37.95
N GLN A 285 31.06 -5.47 37.61
CA GLN A 285 29.84 -5.02 38.28
C GLN A 285 28.57 -5.75 37.83
N PHE A 286 28.43 -6.00 36.51
CA PHE A 286 27.16 -6.49 35.93
C PHE A 286 27.26 -7.89 35.30
N GLY A 287 28.44 -8.48 35.22
CA GLY A 287 28.66 -9.75 34.51
C GLY A 287 28.65 -9.62 32.97
N LEU A 288 28.30 -8.45 32.43
CA LEU A 288 28.15 -8.15 31.01
C LEU A 288 29.09 -7.01 30.61
N SER A 289 29.61 -7.05 29.38
CA SER A 289 30.31 -5.88 28.85
C SER A 289 29.33 -4.85 28.27
N PRO A 290 29.70 -3.55 28.20
CA PRO A 290 28.89 -2.55 27.49
C PRO A 290 28.59 -2.94 26.02
N GLY A 291 29.51 -3.71 25.41
CA GLY A 291 29.33 -4.24 24.06
C GLY A 291 28.23 -5.29 23.98
N ASP A 292 28.12 -6.19 24.94
CA ASP A 292 27.07 -7.21 25.03
C ASP A 292 25.70 -6.55 25.22
N VAL A 293 25.61 -5.58 26.13
CA VAL A 293 24.39 -4.81 26.38
C VAL A 293 23.96 -4.07 25.10
N SER A 294 24.88 -3.39 24.45
CA SER A 294 24.60 -2.65 23.20
C SER A 294 24.20 -3.58 22.05
N ARG A 295 24.80 -4.78 21.98
CA ARG A 295 24.49 -5.78 20.95
C ARG A 295 23.05 -6.27 21.09
N LEU A 296 22.68 -6.78 22.29
CA LEU A 296 21.31 -7.28 22.51
C LEU A 296 20.26 -6.18 22.35
N LEU A 297 20.53 -4.96 22.84
CA LEU A 297 19.66 -3.80 22.62
C LEU A 297 19.47 -3.49 21.13
N SER A 298 20.55 -3.47 20.36
CA SER A 298 20.51 -3.19 18.93
C SER A 298 19.79 -4.28 18.14
N ASP A 299 20.02 -5.55 18.52
CA ASP A 299 19.38 -6.69 17.87
C ASP A 299 17.88 -6.72 18.20
N ALA A 300 17.49 -6.55 19.46
CA ALA A 300 16.10 -6.47 19.89
C ALA A 300 15.35 -5.30 19.20
N HIS A 301 15.99 -4.14 19.11
CA HIS A 301 15.43 -3.00 18.42
C HIS A 301 15.22 -3.25 16.91
N CYS A 302 16.19 -3.87 16.23
CA CYS A 302 16.04 -4.24 14.82
C CYS A 302 14.98 -5.33 14.61
N ALA A 303 14.99 -6.37 15.47
CA ALA A 303 14.04 -7.47 15.43
C ALA A 303 12.60 -6.95 15.66
N ALA A 304 12.38 -6.07 16.62
CA ALA A 304 11.08 -5.49 16.89
C ALA A 304 10.56 -4.64 15.71
N MET A 305 11.38 -3.76 15.14
CA MET A 305 11.00 -2.99 13.97
C MET A 305 10.73 -3.88 12.74
N MET A 306 11.54 -4.91 12.51
CA MET A 306 11.38 -5.86 11.41
C MET A 306 10.07 -6.65 11.56
N THR A 307 9.76 -7.10 12.76
CA THR A 307 8.51 -7.82 13.08
C THR A 307 7.28 -6.96 12.77
N ILE A 308 7.27 -5.72 13.23
CA ILE A 308 6.16 -4.80 12.91
C ILE A 308 6.01 -4.66 11.40
N LEU A 309 7.09 -4.46 10.66
CA LEU A 309 7.03 -4.31 9.20
C LEU A 309 6.53 -5.58 8.48
N LEU A 310 7.04 -6.76 8.88
CA LEU A 310 6.66 -8.04 8.26
C LEU A 310 5.20 -8.41 8.53
N LEU A 311 4.69 -8.13 9.74
CA LEU A 311 3.36 -8.59 10.15
C LEU A 311 2.25 -7.54 9.92
N THR A 312 2.59 -6.26 9.80
CA THR A 312 1.61 -5.21 9.50
C THR A 312 1.59 -4.79 8.03
N GLY A 313 2.69 -4.96 7.32
CA GLY A 313 2.86 -4.47 5.95
C GLY A 313 2.82 -2.95 5.82
N MET A 314 3.13 -2.20 6.89
CA MET A 314 3.18 -0.74 6.87
C MET A 314 4.22 -0.23 5.87
N ARG A 315 3.93 0.90 5.22
CA ARG A 315 4.92 1.60 4.40
C ARG A 315 5.93 2.31 5.30
N GLU A 316 7.16 2.49 4.80
CA GLU A 316 8.18 3.27 5.51
C GLU A 316 7.68 4.67 5.95
N SER A 317 6.87 5.33 5.12
CA SER A 317 6.27 6.62 5.47
C SER A 317 5.24 6.55 6.60
N GLU A 318 4.60 5.41 6.78
CA GLU A 318 3.60 5.17 7.82
C GLU A 318 4.29 4.85 9.15
N THR A 319 5.40 4.11 9.15
CA THR A 319 6.15 3.79 10.38
C THR A 319 6.75 5.02 11.06
N LYS A 320 6.99 6.10 10.30
CA LYS A 320 7.54 7.36 10.84
C LYS A 320 6.59 8.11 11.77
N TYR A 321 5.32 7.76 11.76
CA TYR A 321 4.29 8.33 12.63
C TYR A 321 3.86 7.37 13.74
N LEU A 322 4.56 6.23 13.90
CA LEU A 322 4.34 5.36 15.05
C LEU A 322 4.91 6.03 16.30
N MET A 323 4.02 6.48 17.15
CA MET A 323 4.35 7.11 18.43
C MET A 323 4.32 6.06 19.55
N ARG A 324 4.92 6.39 20.67
CA ARG A 324 4.98 5.53 21.88
C ARG A 324 3.61 5.05 22.36
N ASP A 325 2.57 5.86 22.18
CA ASP A 325 1.18 5.63 22.60
C ASP A 325 0.27 5.19 21.45
N CYS A 326 0.85 4.61 20.39
CA CYS A 326 0.09 4.26 19.18
C CYS A 326 -0.76 2.98 19.31
N LEU A 327 -0.60 2.20 20.38
CA LEU A 327 -1.37 0.95 20.57
C LEU A 327 -2.76 1.25 21.12
N VAL A 328 -3.78 0.71 20.46
CA VAL A 328 -5.19 0.88 20.84
C VAL A 328 -5.90 -0.45 20.78
N ASN A 329 -6.68 -0.76 21.81
CA ASN A 329 -7.61 -1.90 21.78
C ASN A 329 -8.97 -1.42 21.25
N ASP A 330 -9.52 -2.13 20.28
CA ASP A 330 -10.82 -1.88 19.71
C ASP A 330 -11.56 -3.22 19.55
N HIS A 331 -12.67 -3.38 20.27
CA HIS A 331 -13.47 -4.62 20.31
C HIS A 331 -12.66 -5.91 20.55
N GLY A 332 -11.66 -5.86 21.43
CA GLY A 332 -10.80 -7.00 21.76
C GLY A 332 -9.64 -7.25 20.81
N PHE A 333 -9.51 -6.45 19.76
CA PHE A 333 -8.39 -6.51 18.84
C PHE A 333 -7.43 -5.34 19.08
N TRP A 334 -6.15 -5.61 18.96
CA TRP A 334 -5.11 -4.60 19.11
C TRP A 334 -4.71 -4.02 17.76
N PHE A 335 -4.56 -2.70 17.72
CA PHE A 335 -4.16 -1.97 16.53
C PHE A 335 -3.03 -0.99 16.83
N LEU A 336 -2.03 -0.95 15.95
CA LEU A 336 -1.04 0.11 15.93
C LEU A 336 -1.58 1.27 15.09
N LYS A 337 -1.88 2.41 15.71
CA LYS A 337 -2.36 3.61 15.02
C LYS A 337 -1.20 4.41 14.45
N SER A 338 -1.32 4.80 13.19
CA SER A 338 -0.38 5.67 12.50
C SER A 338 -1.09 6.51 11.44
N LYS A 339 -0.33 7.29 10.66
CA LYS A 339 -0.86 8.21 9.66
C LYS A 339 -0.59 7.69 8.25
N VAL A 340 -1.64 7.60 7.44
CA VAL A 340 -1.52 7.32 6.00
C VAL A 340 -1.27 8.63 5.26
N VAL A 341 -0.13 8.72 4.60
CA VAL A 341 0.34 9.93 3.90
C VAL A 341 0.15 9.82 2.38
N LYS A 342 0.30 8.63 1.82
CA LYS A 342 0.26 8.42 0.37
C LYS A 342 -1.18 8.59 -0.15
N ASN A 343 -1.34 9.43 -1.18
CA ASN A 343 -2.61 9.76 -1.82
C ASN A 343 -3.56 10.64 -0.99
N HIS A 344 -3.10 11.21 0.12
CA HIS A 344 -3.83 12.22 0.91
C HIS A 344 -3.13 13.57 0.84
N PRO A 345 -3.86 14.69 1.03
CA PRO A 345 -3.24 15.99 1.26
C PRO A 345 -2.29 15.89 2.45
N ARG A 346 -1.11 16.47 2.35
CA ARG A 346 -0.09 16.38 3.41
C ARG A 346 -0.55 16.99 4.72
N ASP A 347 -1.41 18.00 4.63
CA ASP A 347 -1.90 18.78 5.76
C ASP A 347 -2.98 18.04 6.55
N ILE A 348 -3.56 16.97 6.00
CA ILE A 348 -4.61 16.18 6.65
C ILE A 348 -4.28 14.68 6.50
N PRO A 349 -3.25 14.18 7.20
CA PRO A 349 -2.98 12.73 7.21
C PRO A 349 -4.11 12.02 7.97
N ILE A 350 -4.64 10.96 7.37
CA ILE A 350 -5.70 10.16 7.99
C ILE A 350 -5.06 9.20 8.98
N SER A 351 -5.59 9.19 10.22
CA SER A 351 -5.22 8.21 11.23
C SER A 351 -5.84 6.86 10.92
N GLU A 352 -5.03 5.81 10.87
CA GLU A 352 -5.45 4.44 10.57
C GLU A 352 -4.82 3.46 11.55
N GLY A 353 -5.49 2.30 11.76
CA GLY A 353 -4.99 1.23 12.62
C GLY A 353 -4.56 0.00 11.82
N TRP A 354 -3.40 -0.56 12.12
CA TRP A 354 -2.94 -1.85 11.60
C TRP A 354 -3.11 -2.91 12.67
N LEU A 355 -3.76 -4.03 12.34
CA LEU A 355 -3.97 -5.13 13.27
C LEU A 355 -2.61 -5.64 13.78
N ALA A 356 -2.49 -5.79 15.10
CA ALA A 356 -1.33 -6.29 15.79
C ALA A 356 -1.57 -7.73 16.25
N THR A 357 -0.66 -8.63 15.89
CA THR A 357 -0.61 -10.01 16.41
C THR A 357 0.11 -10.02 17.77
N GLU A 358 0.05 -11.13 18.50
CA GLU A 358 0.75 -11.30 19.79
C GLU A 358 2.25 -10.98 19.66
N LEU A 359 2.93 -11.50 18.64
CA LEU A 359 4.35 -11.18 18.39
C LEU A 359 4.55 -9.69 18.03
N THR A 360 3.57 -9.06 17.40
CA THR A 360 3.61 -7.61 17.14
C THR A 360 3.47 -6.79 18.42
N LEU A 361 2.68 -7.27 19.38
CA LEU A 361 2.54 -6.65 20.70
C LEU A 361 3.88 -6.72 21.45
N ASP A 362 4.52 -7.89 21.49
CA ASP A 362 5.84 -8.04 22.08
C ASP A 362 6.87 -7.10 21.46
N ALA A 363 6.87 -7.01 20.13
CA ALA A 363 7.74 -6.08 19.40
C ALA A 363 7.45 -4.61 19.73
N TYR A 364 6.17 -4.24 19.83
CA TYR A 364 5.78 -2.89 20.23
C TYR A 364 6.27 -2.52 21.61
N GLU A 365 6.08 -3.40 22.60
CA GLU A 365 6.49 -3.16 23.98
C GLU A 365 8.00 -2.98 24.13
N ILE A 366 8.81 -3.71 23.35
CA ILE A 366 10.26 -3.47 23.27
C ILE A 366 10.56 -2.06 22.78
N LEU A 367 9.92 -1.65 21.68
CA LEU A 367 10.15 -0.31 21.13
C LEU A 367 9.63 0.79 22.07
N GLN A 368 8.53 0.54 22.78
CA GLN A 368 8.00 1.43 23.79
C GLN A 368 8.98 1.56 24.97
N PHE A 369 9.50 0.45 25.48
CA PHE A 369 10.52 0.45 26.52
C PHE A 369 11.77 1.25 26.12
N ILE A 370 12.26 1.05 24.89
CA ILE A 370 13.40 1.81 24.35
C ILE A 370 13.05 3.30 24.22
N SER A 371 11.86 3.61 23.76
CA SER A 371 11.34 4.98 23.65
C SER A 371 11.30 5.67 25.02
N ASP A 372 10.86 4.97 26.06
CA ASP A 372 10.84 5.49 27.42
C ASP A 372 12.27 5.76 27.95
N LYS A 373 13.22 4.86 27.69
CA LYS A 373 14.64 5.04 28.09
C LYS A 373 15.33 6.18 27.32
N THR A 374 15.00 6.40 26.07
CA THR A 374 15.62 7.45 25.25
C THR A 374 14.89 8.79 25.33
N GLY A 375 13.66 8.82 25.83
CA GLY A 375 12.79 10.00 25.79
C GLY A 375 12.30 10.37 24.39
N ASN A 376 12.59 9.58 23.37
CA ASN A 376 12.15 9.84 22.00
C ASN A 376 10.75 9.26 21.77
N PRO A 377 9.72 10.07 21.44
CA PRO A 377 8.35 9.61 21.30
C PRO A 377 8.12 8.72 20.07
N TYR A 378 9.07 8.66 19.13
CA TYR A 378 8.95 7.87 17.90
C TYR A 378 9.52 6.46 18.09
N LEU A 379 8.71 5.44 17.85
CA LEU A 379 9.13 4.04 18.00
C LEU A 379 10.23 3.64 17.00
N PHE A 380 10.14 4.11 15.76
CA PHE A 380 11.16 3.86 14.73
C PHE A 380 12.24 4.95 14.76
N SER A 381 13.02 4.97 15.84
CA SER A 381 14.06 5.96 16.10
C SER A 381 15.36 5.30 16.54
N SER A 382 16.39 6.06 16.87
CA SER A 382 17.66 5.52 17.38
C SER A 382 17.50 4.98 18.82
N PRO A 383 17.98 3.77 19.12
CA PRO A 383 17.89 3.21 20.46
C PRO A 383 18.92 3.78 21.46
N ILE A 384 19.86 4.59 21.01
CA ILE A 384 21.03 5.00 21.81
C ILE A 384 21.06 6.51 22.09
N ASN A 385 20.53 7.33 21.18
CA ASN A 385 20.62 8.78 21.30
C ASN A 385 19.51 9.32 22.22
N ALA A 386 19.75 9.25 23.51
CA ALA A 386 18.94 9.92 24.51
C ALA A 386 19.32 11.41 24.61
N PHE A 387 18.34 12.27 24.90
CA PHE A 387 18.52 13.58 25.52
C PHE A 387 19.01 14.76 24.65
N SER A 388 19.02 14.67 23.34
CA SER A 388 19.20 15.85 22.49
C SER A 388 17.91 16.14 21.71
N GLU A 389 17.35 17.35 21.82
CA GLU A 389 16.20 17.80 21.01
C GLU A 389 16.41 17.61 19.51
N LYS A 390 17.68 17.61 19.06
CA LYS A 390 18.04 17.27 17.66
C LYS A 390 17.68 15.84 17.26
N PHE A 391 17.54 14.93 18.20
CA PHE A 391 17.29 13.49 17.94
C PHE A 391 15.88 13.06 18.25
N ASN A 392 14.99 13.97 18.63
CA ASN A 392 13.56 13.70 18.83
C ASN A 392 12.86 13.52 17.48
N LYS A 393 13.35 12.54 16.70
CA LYS A 393 12.89 12.23 15.32
C LYS A 393 12.93 10.72 15.09
N GLY A 394 12.01 10.25 14.23
CA GLY A 394 12.11 8.93 13.63
C GLY A 394 13.25 8.85 12.60
N TYR A 395 13.55 7.64 12.14
CA TYR A 395 14.55 7.43 11.09
C TYR A 395 14.19 8.18 9.81
N SER A 396 15.20 8.78 9.17
CA SER A 396 15.02 9.42 7.87
C SER A 396 14.70 8.41 6.76
N PRO A 397 14.09 8.82 5.63
CA PRO A 397 13.90 7.95 4.48
C PRO A 397 15.21 7.28 4.05
N GLY A 398 15.17 5.98 3.82
CA GLY A 398 16.35 5.17 3.46
C GLY A 398 17.24 4.76 4.64
N ALA A 399 17.18 5.42 5.79
CA ALA A 399 17.97 5.04 6.97
C ALA A 399 17.60 3.65 7.48
N LEU A 400 16.31 3.29 7.45
CA LEU A 400 15.83 1.95 7.79
C LEU A 400 16.42 0.88 6.88
N ASN A 401 16.41 1.11 5.56
CA ASN A 401 16.99 0.17 4.61
C ASN A 401 18.48 -0.06 4.87
N THR A 402 19.23 1.01 5.14
CA THR A 402 20.67 0.91 5.46
C THR A 402 20.88 0.16 6.77
N LYS A 403 20.08 0.46 7.81
CA LYS A 403 20.17 -0.21 9.11
C LYS A 403 19.86 -1.70 8.99
N PHE A 404 18.77 -2.06 8.31
CA PHE A 404 18.39 -3.47 8.14
C PHE A 404 19.37 -4.25 7.28
N ASN A 405 19.92 -3.70 6.20
CA ASN A 405 20.91 -4.41 5.40
C ASN A 405 22.16 -4.73 6.23
N ARG A 406 22.66 -3.75 7.00
CA ARG A 406 23.81 -3.98 7.91
C ARG A 406 23.52 -4.99 9.02
N TRP A 407 22.28 -5.00 9.51
CA TRP A 407 21.85 -5.93 10.54
C TRP A 407 21.67 -7.34 9.98
N ILE A 408 21.01 -7.51 8.83
CA ILE A 408 20.86 -8.78 8.14
C ILE A 408 22.23 -9.39 7.80
N GLU A 409 23.16 -8.60 7.30
CA GLU A 409 24.53 -9.06 7.00
C GLU A 409 25.22 -9.66 8.24
N LYS A 410 24.96 -9.17 9.45
CA LYS A 410 25.51 -9.71 10.70
C LYS A 410 24.87 -11.01 11.14
N ILE A 411 23.55 -11.16 10.95
CA ILE A 411 22.78 -12.29 11.44
C ILE A 411 22.69 -13.45 10.43
N ASP A 412 22.93 -13.20 9.15
CA ASP A 412 22.78 -14.16 8.05
C ASP A 412 24.00 -15.10 7.94
N SER A 413 24.19 -15.95 8.95
CA SER A 413 25.24 -16.99 8.93
C SER A 413 25.03 -18.01 7.79
N GLY A 414 23.79 -18.23 7.36
CA GLY A 414 23.40 -19.14 6.28
C GLY A 414 23.54 -18.58 4.87
N LYS A 415 23.97 -17.32 4.74
CA LYS A 415 24.12 -16.61 3.47
C LYS A 415 22.87 -16.60 2.59
N LEU A 416 21.69 -16.55 3.21
CA LEU A 416 20.39 -16.51 2.54
C LEU A 416 20.17 -15.19 1.78
N PHE A 417 20.88 -14.12 2.17
CA PHE A 417 20.78 -12.79 1.58
C PHE A 417 22.02 -12.41 0.76
N ILE A 418 22.83 -13.38 0.35
CA ILE A 418 23.97 -13.12 -0.53
C ILE A 418 23.44 -12.50 -1.83
N ASP A 419 24.08 -11.45 -2.32
CA ASP A 419 23.65 -10.69 -3.50
C ASP A 419 22.22 -10.12 -3.44
N TRP A 420 21.59 -10.12 -2.24
CA TRP A 420 20.26 -9.59 -2.00
C TRP A 420 20.31 -8.27 -1.25
N ARG A 421 19.79 -7.22 -1.84
CA ARG A 421 19.63 -5.95 -1.15
C ARG A 421 18.22 -5.84 -0.59
N PHE A 422 18.09 -5.93 0.72
CA PHE A 422 16.82 -5.79 1.42
C PHE A 422 16.25 -4.38 1.27
N SER A 423 14.94 -4.30 1.12
CA SER A 423 14.14 -3.07 1.12
C SER A 423 12.92 -3.25 2.00
N VAL A 424 12.62 -2.26 2.85
CA VAL A 424 11.42 -2.26 3.72
C VAL A 424 10.13 -2.56 2.94
N HIS A 425 10.05 -2.13 1.69
CA HIS A 425 8.88 -2.42 0.85
C HIS A 425 8.66 -3.91 0.58
N GLN A 426 9.72 -4.72 0.63
CA GLN A 426 9.63 -6.18 0.48
C GLN A 426 8.82 -6.83 1.61
N CYS A 427 8.84 -6.28 2.83
CA CYS A 427 8.00 -6.76 3.93
C CYS A 427 6.52 -6.73 3.54
N ARG A 428 6.08 -5.64 2.91
CA ARG A 428 4.70 -5.47 2.45
C ARG A 428 4.34 -6.43 1.33
N GLU A 429 5.21 -6.58 0.33
CA GLU A 429 5.03 -7.54 -0.77
C GLU A 429 4.97 -8.98 -0.23
N THR A 430 5.86 -9.31 0.72
CA THR A 430 5.90 -10.63 1.36
C THR A 430 4.64 -10.90 2.17
N LEU A 431 4.14 -9.92 2.95
CA LEU A 431 2.89 -10.10 3.69
C LEU A 431 1.72 -10.39 2.75
N VAL A 432 1.59 -9.65 1.64
CA VAL A 432 0.56 -9.92 0.62
C VAL A 432 0.66 -11.35 0.10
N TYR A 433 1.88 -11.78 -0.20
CA TYR A 433 2.13 -13.14 -0.69
C TYR A 433 1.72 -14.21 0.34
N GLN A 434 2.13 -14.05 1.58
CA GLN A 434 1.82 -15.01 2.64
C GLN A 434 0.31 -15.05 2.94
N LEU A 435 -0.36 -13.88 3.02
CA LEU A 435 -1.81 -13.82 3.20
C LEU A 435 -2.57 -14.43 2.02
N ALA A 436 -2.09 -14.23 0.79
CA ALA A 436 -2.68 -14.84 -0.40
C ALA A 436 -2.52 -16.37 -0.40
N ARG A 437 -1.38 -16.89 0.05
CA ARG A 437 -1.15 -18.35 0.21
C ARG A 437 -2.05 -18.96 1.27
N GLN A 438 -2.34 -18.23 2.33
CA GLN A 438 -3.28 -18.63 3.38
C GLN A 438 -4.75 -18.41 2.98
N GLU A 439 -4.98 -18.10 1.70
CA GLU A 439 -6.31 -17.89 1.12
C GLU A 439 -7.10 -16.74 1.78
N VAL A 440 -6.42 -15.79 2.41
CA VAL A 440 -7.06 -14.57 2.91
C VAL A 440 -7.60 -13.76 1.74
N GLY A 441 -8.86 -13.40 1.79
CA GLY A 441 -9.54 -12.70 0.70
C GLY A 441 -8.95 -11.31 0.41
N MET A 442 -8.96 -10.92 -0.86
CA MET A 442 -8.46 -9.61 -1.32
C MET A 442 -9.00 -8.39 -0.56
N PRO A 443 -10.28 -8.33 -0.14
CA PRO A 443 -10.77 -7.21 0.66
C PRO A 443 -10.02 -7.05 1.98
N PHE A 444 -9.75 -8.14 2.69
CA PHE A 444 -9.03 -8.13 3.97
C PHE A 444 -7.57 -7.71 3.77
N ILE A 445 -6.90 -8.24 2.74
CA ILE A 445 -5.54 -7.82 2.37
C ILE A 445 -5.53 -6.31 2.06
N SER A 446 -6.50 -5.84 1.29
CA SER A 446 -6.61 -4.41 0.94
C SER A 446 -6.88 -3.54 2.16
N MET A 447 -7.68 -4.02 3.11
CA MET A 447 -7.94 -3.34 4.38
C MET A 447 -6.67 -3.24 5.22
N GLN A 448 -5.93 -4.33 5.42
CA GLN A 448 -4.68 -4.33 6.15
C GLN A 448 -3.64 -3.38 5.51
N LEU A 449 -3.59 -3.32 4.19
CA LEU A 449 -2.67 -2.47 3.44
C LEU A 449 -3.15 -1.02 3.26
N LYS A 450 -4.32 -0.66 3.76
CA LYS A 450 -4.91 0.69 3.64
C LYS A 450 -5.04 1.17 2.19
N HIS A 451 -5.59 0.31 1.32
CA HIS A 451 -5.85 0.65 -0.08
C HIS A 451 -7.26 1.23 -0.32
N PHE A 452 -8.09 1.33 0.72
CA PHE A 452 -9.51 1.72 0.61
C PHE A 452 -9.77 3.20 0.33
N HIS A 453 -8.80 4.08 0.56
CA HIS A 453 -9.03 5.52 0.49
C HIS A 453 -9.13 6.12 -0.92
N SER A 454 -9.05 5.30 -1.96
CA SER A 454 -9.28 5.76 -3.32
C SER A 454 -10.63 5.28 -3.84
N GLN A 455 -11.70 6.00 -3.48
CA GLN A 455 -13.06 5.88 -4.03
C GLN A 455 -13.77 4.53 -3.80
N PHE A 456 -14.82 4.56 -2.99
CA PHE A 456 -15.76 3.49 -2.67
C PHE A 456 -16.34 2.74 -3.88
N ASN A 457 -16.20 3.26 -5.09
CA ASN A 457 -16.77 2.71 -6.32
C ASN A 457 -15.75 2.03 -7.26
N ARG A 458 -14.45 1.98 -6.92
CA ARG A 458 -13.48 1.21 -7.71
C ARG A 458 -12.92 0.10 -6.84
N MET A 459 -13.16 -1.14 -7.28
CA MET A 459 -12.76 -2.35 -6.58
C MET A 459 -11.38 -2.21 -5.92
N PRO A 460 -11.30 -2.35 -4.58
CA PRO A 460 -10.02 -2.36 -3.83
C PRO A 460 -9.01 -3.34 -4.42
N ASN A 461 -9.51 -4.36 -5.07
CA ASN A 461 -8.80 -5.43 -5.73
C ASN A 461 -7.84 -4.96 -6.85
N ALA A 462 -8.12 -3.86 -7.54
CA ALA A 462 -7.27 -3.40 -8.64
C ALA A 462 -5.90 -2.88 -8.14
N VAL A 463 -5.88 -2.20 -7.00
CA VAL A 463 -4.63 -1.70 -6.40
C VAL A 463 -3.84 -2.84 -5.77
N THR A 464 -4.51 -3.76 -5.07
CA THR A 464 -3.88 -4.93 -4.44
C THR A 464 -3.39 -5.93 -5.50
N ALA A 465 -4.15 -6.14 -6.58
CA ALA A 465 -3.73 -6.96 -7.73
C ALA A 465 -2.55 -6.37 -8.50
N GLY A 466 -2.28 -5.07 -8.36
CA GLY A 466 -1.12 -4.39 -8.93
C GLY A 466 0.21 -4.72 -8.23
N TYR A 467 0.20 -5.44 -7.12
CA TYR A 467 1.40 -6.06 -6.54
C TYR A 467 1.80 -7.26 -7.42
N GLY A 468 2.71 -7.01 -8.34
CA GLY A 468 2.88 -7.68 -9.62
C GLY A 468 3.18 -9.18 -9.65
N GLN A 469 4.02 -9.71 -8.76
CA GLN A 469 4.49 -11.10 -8.87
C GLN A 469 3.40 -12.14 -8.54
N TYR A 470 2.35 -11.75 -7.80
CA TYR A 470 1.36 -12.69 -7.25
C TYR A 470 0.01 -12.64 -7.93
N ARG A 471 -0.14 -11.83 -8.96
CA ARG A 471 -1.39 -11.74 -9.72
C ARG A 471 -1.82 -13.09 -10.26
N SER A 472 -0.90 -13.90 -10.75
CA SER A 472 -1.19 -15.25 -11.26
C SER A 472 -1.64 -16.20 -10.16
N GLN A 473 -0.99 -16.18 -8.99
CA GLN A 473 -1.37 -17.03 -7.84
C GLN A 473 -2.70 -16.59 -7.23
N LEU A 474 -2.90 -15.28 -7.06
CA LEU A 474 -4.19 -14.76 -6.59
C LEU A 474 -5.33 -15.09 -7.56
N ILE A 475 -5.10 -14.96 -8.87
CA ILE A 475 -6.10 -15.31 -9.89
C ILE A 475 -6.37 -16.80 -9.91
N SER A 476 -5.35 -17.65 -9.83
CA SER A 476 -5.53 -19.11 -9.82
C SER A 476 -6.23 -19.58 -8.55
N GLY A 477 -5.87 -19.06 -7.38
CA GLY A 477 -6.55 -19.36 -6.12
C GLY A 477 -8.01 -18.88 -6.11
N ILE A 478 -8.29 -17.68 -6.64
CA ILE A 478 -9.65 -17.17 -6.82
C ILE A 478 -10.43 -18.04 -7.82
N ALA A 479 -9.82 -18.44 -8.92
CA ALA A 479 -10.47 -19.28 -9.93
C ALA A 479 -10.85 -20.65 -9.36
N LYS A 480 -9.92 -21.29 -8.61
CA LYS A 480 -10.18 -22.56 -7.93
C LYS A 480 -11.32 -22.41 -6.91
N ARG A 481 -11.23 -21.45 -6.00
CA ARG A 481 -12.30 -21.20 -4.99
C ARG A 481 -13.64 -20.87 -5.63
N LYS A 482 -13.67 -20.12 -6.73
CA LYS A 482 -14.90 -19.87 -7.48
C LYS A 482 -15.47 -21.15 -8.09
N ALA A 483 -14.63 -22.06 -8.58
CA ALA A 483 -15.06 -23.36 -9.10
C ALA A 483 -15.62 -24.22 -7.96
N ASP A 484 -14.90 -24.36 -6.86
CA ASP A 484 -15.31 -25.15 -5.69
C ASP A 484 -16.59 -24.57 -5.05
N ALA A 485 -16.67 -23.25 -4.88
CA ALA A 485 -17.87 -22.59 -4.36
C ALA A 485 -19.07 -22.75 -5.30
N ARG A 486 -18.85 -22.70 -6.61
CA ARG A 486 -19.90 -22.93 -7.62
C ARG A 486 -20.40 -24.36 -7.57
N GLU A 487 -19.49 -25.33 -7.50
CA GLU A 487 -19.85 -26.74 -7.36
C GLU A 487 -20.68 -26.97 -6.10
N LYS A 488 -20.20 -26.48 -4.96
CA LYS A 488 -20.93 -26.57 -3.70
C LYS A 488 -22.31 -25.92 -3.78
N ALA A 489 -22.39 -24.70 -4.29
CA ALA A 489 -23.66 -23.99 -4.43
C ALA A 489 -24.64 -24.70 -5.38
N LEU A 490 -24.13 -25.27 -6.49
CA LEU A 490 -24.97 -26.06 -7.40
C LEU A 490 -25.44 -27.36 -6.76
N LEU A 491 -24.62 -28.03 -5.95
CA LEU A 491 -25.03 -29.21 -5.19
C LEU A 491 -26.11 -28.87 -4.14
N GLU A 492 -25.99 -27.71 -3.48
CA GLU A 492 -27.00 -27.23 -2.54
C GLU A 492 -28.35 -26.88 -3.21
N VAL A 493 -28.35 -26.50 -4.49
CA VAL A 493 -29.54 -26.08 -5.24
C VAL A 493 -30.16 -27.20 -6.09
N TYR A 494 -29.33 -28.14 -6.57
CA TYR A 494 -29.75 -29.20 -7.50
C TYR A 494 -29.55 -30.63 -6.94
N GLY A 495 -28.94 -30.78 -5.76
CA GLY A 495 -28.70 -32.08 -5.13
C GLY A 495 -30.02 -32.82 -4.79
N GLU A 496 -29.96 -34.14 -4.68
CA GLU A 496 -31.12 -34.97 -4.37
C GLU A 496 -31.67 -34.70 -2.96
N ASP A 497 -30.76 -34.57 -1.99
CA ASP A 497 -31.09 -34.27 -0.58
C ASP A 497 -31.11 -32.76 -0.26
N ALA A 498 -31.22 -31.92 -1.29
CA ALA A 498 -31.21 -30.49 -1.10
C ALA A 498 -32.46 -30.00 -0.37
N ALA A 499 -32.27 -29.31 0.75
CA ALA A 499 -33.31 -28.68 1.54
C ALA A 499 -33.53 -27.24 1.14
N PHE A 500 -34.75 -26.82 0.95
CA PHE A 500 -35.12 -25.49 0.48
C PHE A 500 -36.10 -24.80 1.40
N ALA A 501 -35.95 -23.50 1.52
CA ALA A 501 -36.93 -22.56 2.06
C ALA A 501 -37.08 -21.38 1.09
N GLY A 502 -37.90 -20.41 1.41
CA GLY A 502 -38.24 -19.29 0.53
C GLY A 502 -39.46 -19.54 -0.33
N GLY A 503 -40.00 -18.47 -0.94
CA GLY A 503 -41.25 -18.53 -1.71
C GLY A 503 -41.20 -19.43 -2.95
N GLY A 504 -40.00 -19.67 -3.51
CA GLY A 504 -39.80 -20.56 -4.65
C GLY A 504 -39.46 -22.01 -4.33
N ALA A 505 -39.33 -22.38 -3.05
CA ALA A 505 -38.80 -23.68 -2.60
C ALA A 505 -39.50 -24.88 -3.22
N ASP A 506 -40.81 -24.98 -3.03
CA ASP A 506 -41.61 -26.16 -3.41
C ASP A 506 -41.68 -26.29 -4.94
N SER A 507 -41.88 -25.18 -5.67
CA SER A 507 -41.90 -25.16 -7.13
C SER A 507 -40.53 -25.48 -7.74
N HIS A 508 -39.46 -25.07 -7.09
CA HIS A 508 -38.10 -25.39 -7.53
C HIS A 508 -37.80 -26.88 -7.32
N LYS A 509 -38.10 -27.40 -6.14
CA LYS A 509 -37.92 -28.82 -5.86
C LYS A 509 -38.67 -29.72 -6.85
N ALA A 510 -39.93 -29.44 -7.09
CA ALA A 510 -40.72 -30.19 -8.08
C ALA A 510 -40.11 -30.16 -9.48
N ARG A 511 -39.62 -29.00 -9.93
CA ARG A 511 -39.00 -28.87 -11.27
C ARG A 511 -37.70 -29.65 -11.39
N ILE A 512 -36.81 -29.58 -10.39
CA ILE A 512 -35.53 -30.29 -10.46
C ILE A 512 -35.71 -31.80 -10.33
N ASP A 513 -36.61 -32.26 -9.49
CA ASP A 513 -36.89 -33.70 -9.34
C ASP A 513 -37.56 -34.29 -10.60
N THR A 514 -38.47 -33.54 -11.24
CA THR A 514 -39.04 -33.92 -12.54
C THR A 514 -37.94 -33.98 -13.62
N PHE A 515 -37.05 -33.01 -13.65
CA PHE A 515 -35.93 -33.00 -14.64
C PHE A 515 -35.00 -34.20 -14.45
N PHE A 516 -34.50 -34.45 -13.25
CA PHE A 516 -33.54 -35.53 -13.00
C PHE A 516 -34.17 -36.91 -13.15
N SER A 517 -35.44 -37.11 -12.74
CA SER A 517 -36.16 -38.36 -13.01
C SER A 517 -36.40 -38.56 -14.49
N GLY A 518 -36.73 -37.50 -15.24
CA GLY A 518 -36.92 -37.58 -16.69
C GLY A 518 -35.68 -38.02 -17.48
N ILE A 519 -34.48 -37.73 -16.97
CA ILE A 519 -33.20 -38.16 -17.57
C ILE A 519 -32.59 -39.38 -16.85
N GLY A 520 -33.28 -39.97 -15.90
CA GLY A 520 -32.83 -41.18 -15.19
C GLY A 520 -31.57 -41.02 -14.34
N LEU A 521 -31.29 -39.83 -13.80
CA LEU A 521 -30.11 -39.55 -12.98
C LEU A 521 -30.45 -39.38 -11.50
N PHE A 522 -29.94 -40.30 -10.68
CA PHE A 522 -30.12 -40.37 -9.23
C PHE A 522 -28.80 -40.55 -8.50
N GLY A 523 -28.74 -40.23 -7.21
CA GLY A 523 -27.59 -40.42 -6.35
C GLY A 523 -26.28 -39.87 -6.96
N LYS A 524 -25.23 -40.69 -7.00
CA LYS A 524 -23.92 -40.31 -7.55
C LYS A 524 -23.98 -39.82 -8.99
N GLY A 525 -24.85 -40.37 -9.83
CA GLY A 525 -25.01 -39.91 -11.22
C GLY A 525 -25.53 -38.50 -11.30
N ARG A 526 -26.47 -38.12 -10.40
CA ARG A 526 -26.96 -36.74 -10.29
C ARG A 526 -25.83 -35.79 -9.82
N GLU A 527 -25.05 -36.18 -8.83
CA GLU A 527 -23.92 -35.38 -8.35
C GLU A 527 -22.88 -35.15 -9.44
N GLU A 528 -22.45 -36.18 -10.18
CA GLU A 528 -21.49 -36.06 -11.28
C GLU A 528 -22.01 -35.14 -12.40
N TYR A 529 -23.29 -35.22 -12.70
CA TYR A 529 -23.92 -34.31 -13.67
C TYR A 529 -23.85 -32.86 -13.17
N ILE A 530 -24.14 -32.60 -11.88
CA ILE A 530 -24.08 -31.26 -11.28
C ILE A 530 -22.62 -30.75 -11.31
N LYS A 531 -21.63 -31.57 -10.99
CA LYS A 531 -20.20 -31.21 -11.11
C LYS A 531 -19.83 -30.85 -12.53
N LYS A 532 -20.36 -31.58 -13.52
CA LYS A 532 -20.17 -31.27 -14.94
C LYS A 532 -20.84 -29.96 -15.35
N MET A 533 -21.98 -29.64 -14.80
CA MET A 533 -22.61 -28.33 -14.97
C MET A 533 -21.75 -27.21 -14.37
N ALA A 534 -21.19 -27.40 -13.18
CA ALA A 534 -20.28 -26.45 -12.52
C ALA A 534 -19.04 -26.18 -13.38
N SER A 535 -18.39 -27.22 -13.89
CA SER A 535 -17.21 -27.13 -14.75
C SER A 535 -17.50 -26.41 -16.08
N ARG A 536 -18.70 -26.54 -16.61
CA ARG A 536 -19.18 -25.85 -17.82
C ARG A 536 -19.62 -24.40 -17.59
N GLY A 537 -19.48 -23.91 -16.37
CA GLY A 537 -19.71 -22.52 -16.05
C GLY A 537 -21.17 -22.14 -15.79
N VAL A 538 -22.05 -23.11 -15.54
CA VAL A 538 -23.42 -22.84 -15.10
C VAL A 538 -23.37 -22.00 -13.83
N LYS A 539 -24.09 -20.89 -13.81
CA LYS A 539 -24.09 -19.93 -12.71
C LYS A 539 -25.44 -19.95 -12.01
N LEU A 540 -25.42 -19.84 -10.70
CA LEU A 540 -26.57 -19.42 -9.90
C LEU A 540 -26.54 -17.89 -9.79
N MET A 541 -27.70 -17.30 -9.58
CA MET A 541 -27.79 -15.89 -9.22
C MET A 541 -27.90 -15.77 -7.71
N PRO A 542 -26.80 -15.49 -6.99
CA PRO A 542 -26.83 -15.33 -5.55
C PRO A 542 -27.60 -14.06 -5.19
N THR A 543 -28.40 -14.16 -4.15
CA THR A 543 -29.00 -13.04 -3.45
C THR A 543 -28.31 -12.84 -2.09
N SER A 544 -28.73 -11.86 -1.33
CA SER A 544 -28.18 -11.64 0.02
C SER A 544 -28.51 -12.75 1.03
N ILE A 545 -29.52 -13.59 0.78
CA ILE A 545 -30.01 -14.65 1.68
C ILE A 545 -30.34 -15.98 0.97
N GLY A 546 -29.88 -16.16 -0.26
CA GLY A 546 -30.18 -17.37 -1.03
C GLY A 546 -29.80 -17.24 -2.50
N ASN A 547 -30.63 -17.83 -3.36
CA ASN A 547 -30.43 -17.83 -4.79
C ASN A 547 -31.72 -17.47 -5.54
N CYS A 548 -31.60 -16.72 -6.62
CA CYS A 548 -32.73 -16.47 -7.52
C CYS A 548 -32.74 -17.54 -8.62
N THR A 549 -33.90 -18.20 -8.79
CA THR A 549 -34.13 -19.24 -9.81
C THR A 549 -34.69 -18.67 -11.11
N LYS A 550 -34.96 -17.37 -11.18
CA LYS A 550 -35.42 -16.70 -12.40
C LYS A 550 -34.37 -16.80 -13.49
N ASN A 551 -34.76 -17.32 -14.64
CA ASN A 551 -33.85 -17.44 -15.78
C ASN A 551 -33.72 -16.08 -16.49
N PHE A 552 -32.62 -15.37 -16.23
CA PHE A 552 -32.33 -14.07 -16.88
C PHE A 552 -31.71 -14.22 -18.27
N MET A 553 -31.43 -15.45 -18.74
CA MET A 553 -30.94 -15.71 -20.09
C MET A 553 -31.98 -15.46 -21.19
N SER A 554 -33.26 -15.25 -20.80
CA SER A 554 -34.34 -14.92 -21.73
C SER A 554 -34.68 -13.42 -21.75
N ILE A 555 -33.90 -12.56 -21.14
CA ILE A 555 -34.04 -11.12 -21.31
C ILE A 555 -33.46 -10.78 -22.69
N ASN A 556 -34.34 -10.49 -23.65
CA ASN A 556 -33.95 -9.99 -24.97
C ASN A 556 -33.28 -8.62 -24.79
N ASP A 557 -32.36 -8.27 -25.70
CA ASP A 557 -31.77 -6.92 -25.77
C ASP A 557 -32.90 -5.89 -25.86
N GLY A 558 -33.14 -5.15 -24.78
CA GLY A 558 -34.21 -4.16 -24.67
C GLY A 558 -35.19 -4.38 -23.51
N ASP A 559 -35.25 -5.58 -22.90
CA ASP A 559 -36.08 -5.81 -21.72
C ASP A 559 -35.42 -5.19 -20.49
N GLN A 560 -36.19 -4.42 -19.74
CA GLN A 560 -35.69 -3.89 -18.47
C GLN A 560 -35.51 -5.04 -17.46
N PRO A 561 -34.37 -5.12 -16.75
CA PRO A 561 -34.19 -6.08 -15.70
C PRO A 561 -35.26 -5.87 -14.61
N PRO A 562 -35.68 -6.94 -13.91
CA PRO A 562 -36.68 -6.80 -12.84
C PRO A 562 -36.17 -5.80 -11.77
N PRO A 563 -37.07 -5.07 -11.09
CA PRO A 563 -36.71 -4.05 -10.10
C PRO A 563 -35.73 -4.51 -9.01
N CYS A 564 -35.73 -5.80 -8.70
CA CYS A 564 -34.83 -6.43 -7.74
C CYS A 564 -33.45 -6.80 -8.31
N PHE A 565 -33.20 -6.53 -9.60
CA PHE A 565 -31.92 -6.87 -10.25
C PHE A 565 -30.80 -5.93 -9.74
N GLY A 566 -29.81 -6.52 -9.11
CA GLY A 566 -28.71 -5.76 -8.51
C GLY A 566 -29.00 -5.15 -7.15
N ASP A 567 -30.22 -5.31 -6.64
CA ASP A 567 -30.56 -4.94 -5.29
C ASP A 567 -30.34 -6.14 -4.36
N TYR A 568 -29.55 -5.95 -3.31
CA TYR A 568 -29.26 -6.98 -2.32
C TYR A 568 -30.44 -7.24 -1.35
N GLN A 569 -31.55 -6.53 -1.51
CA GLN A 569 -32.76 -6.66 -0.69
C GLN A 569 -33.80 -7.58 -1.34
N CYS A 570 -33.45 -8.85 -1.47
CA CYS A 570 -34.40 -9.84 -2.00
C CYS A 570 -35.45 -10.23 -0.94
N ASP A 571 -36.73 -10.23 -1.34
CA ASP A 571 -37.81 -10.72 -0.49
C ASP A 571 -37.69 -12.25 -0.33
N PRO A 572 -37.60 -12.77 0.90
CA PRO A 572 -37.56 -14.22 1.16
C PRO A 572 -38.78 -14.99 0.60
N ASP A 573 -39.93 -14.35 0.52
CA ASP A 573 -41.20 -14.95 0.06
C ASP A 573 -41.41 -14.84 -1.45
N CYS A 574 -40.43 -14.28 -2.20
CA CYS A 574 -40.49 -14.19 -3.66
C CYS A 574 -40.61 -15.60 -4.28
N PRO A 575 -41.58 -15.84 -5.24
CA PRO A 575 -41.74 -17.13 -5.89
C PRO A 575 -40.52 -17.64 -6.69
N SER A 576 -39.56 -16.78 -6.96
CA SER A 576 -38.31 -17.13 -7.61
C SER A 576 -37.13 -17.22 -6.65
N HIS A 577 -37.35 -17.07 -5.34
CA HIS A 577 -36.29 -17.06 -4.35
C HIS A 577 -36.22 -18.42 -3.64
N VAL A 578 -35.01 -19.00 -3.63
CA VAL A 578 -34.72 -20.27 -2.99
C VAL A 578 -33.58 -20.06 -1.99
N ILE A 579 -33.85 -20.42 -0.75
CA ILE A 579 -32.91 -20.37 0.36
C ILE A 579 -32.41 -21.79 0.60
N THR A 580 -31.10 -21.98 0.65
CA THR A 580 -30.46 -23.26 0.90
C THR A 580 -29.87 -23.33 2.30
N LYS A 581 -29.54 -24.55 2.76
CA LYS A 581 -28.93 -24.78 4.07
C LYS A 581 -27.65 -23.96 4.31
N GLY A 582 -26.85 -23.70 3.28
CA GLY A 582 -25.67 -22.87 3.37
C GLY A 582 -25.93 -21.42 3.78
N CYS A 583 -27.20 -20.97 3.72
CA CYS A 583 -27.58 -19.60 4.07
C CYS A 583 -28.05 -19.45 5.53
N VAL A 584 -28.16 -20.55 6.32
CA VAL A 584 -28.72 -20.52 7.68
C VAL A 584 -28.00 -19.49 8.57
N THR A 585 -26.69 -19.49 8.61
CA THR A 585 -25.92 -18.53 9.41
C THR A 585 -26.22 -17.06 9.03
N VAL A 586 -26.42 -16.78 7.75
CA VAL A 586 -26.77 -15.43 7.28
C VAL A 586 -28.17 -15.05 7.69
N LEU A 587 -29.09 -16.02 7.67
CA LEU A 587 -30.48 -15.82 8.15
C LEU A 587 -30.50 -15.53 9.66
N GLU A 588 -29.71 -16.28 10.45
CA GLU A 588 -29.57 -16.07 11.89
C GLU A 588 -29.06 -14.69 12.21
N MET A 589 -27.96 -14.26 11.57
CA MET A 589 -27.42 -12.92 11.73
C MET A 589 -28.42 -11.82 11.36
N ARG A 590 -29.19 -12.00 10.29
CA ARG A 590 -30.26 -11.06 9.91
C ARG A 590 -31.43 -11.04 10.88
N LYS A 591 -31.83 -12.18 11.39
CA LYS A 591 -32.86 -12.29 12.42
C LYS A 591 -32.42 -11.56 13.70
N GLU A 592 -31.17 -11.77 14.14
CA GLU A 592 -30.62 -11.05 15.29
C GLU A 592 -30.61 -9.55 15.06
N HIS A 593 -30.17 -9.11 13.86
CA HIS A 593 -30.19 -7.70 13.50
C HIS A 593 -31.65 -7.14 13.51
N ALA A 594 -32.59 -7.82 12.92
CA ALA A 594 -33.98 -7.38 12.90
C ALA A 594 -34.58 -7.27 14.33
N ASN A 595 -34.25 -8.22 15.21
CA ASN A 595 -34.65 -8.16 16.62
C ASN A 595 -34.01 -6.98 17.36
N ALA A 596 -32.71 -6.70 17.10
CA ALA A 596 -32.01 -5.58 17.69
C ALA A 596 -32.58 -4.22 17.24
N GLU A 597 -32.92 -4.10 15.96
CA GLU A 597 -33.55 -2.89 15.42
C GLU A 597 -34.99 -2.72 15.94
N ALA A 598 -35.74 -3.80 16.08
CA ALA A 598 -37.06 -3.76 16.70
C ALA A 598 -37.03 -3.26 18.16
N GLN A 599 -35.95 -3.55 18.90
CA GLN A 599 -35.79 -3.06 20.28
C GLN A 599 -35.46 -1.55 20.34
N LYS A 600 -34.73 -1.06 19.38
CA LYS A 600 -34.33 0.36 19.30
C LYS A 600 -35.40 1.27 18.70
N GLU A 601 -36.30 0.69 17.88
CA GLU A 601 -37.28 1.45 17.11
C GLU A 601 -38.41 1.97 18.02
N THR A 602 -38.66 3.25 17.92
CA THR A 602 -39.69 3.97 18.69
C THR A 602 -41.02 4.09 17.93
N ASN A 603 -40.99 4.03 16.61
CA ASN A 603 -42.18 4.05 15.77
C ASN A 603 -42.84 2.66 15.74
N ALA A 604 -44.10 2.56 16.15
CA ALA A 604 -44.84 1.32 16.28
C ALA A 604 -44.96 0.55 14.97
N ASP A 605 -45.13 1.23 13.84
CA ASP A 605 -45.29 0.61 12.53
C ASP A 605 -43.99 -0.01 12.03
N TYR A 606 -42.87 0.74 12.15
CA TYR A 606 -41.55 0.24 11.80
C TYR A 606 -41.10 -0.89 12.73
N LYS A 607 -41.40 -0.80 14.03
CA LYS A 607 -41.16 -1.88 14.98
C LYS A 607 -41.87 -3.17 14.58
N LYS A 608 -43.14 -3.05 14.16
CA LYS A 608 -43.92 -4.21 13.67
C LYS A 608 -43.32 -4.82 12.41
N LEU A 609 -42.78 -4.00 11.50
CA LEU A 609 -42.10 -4.49 10.30
C LEU A 609 -40.82 -5.29 10.66
N TRP A 610 -40.04 -4.82 11.61
CA TRP A 610 -38.84 -5.53 12.07
C TRP A 610 -39.15 -6.84 12.74
N ILE A 611 -40.18 -6.88 13.60
CA ILE A 611 -40.66 -8.11 14.24
C ILE A 611 -41.14 -9.10 13.17
N GLY A 612 -41.97 -8.66 12.24
CA GLY A 612 -42.49 -9.51 11.17
C GLY A 612 -41.38 -10.07 10.26
N LEU A 613 -40.31 -9.29 10.02
CA LEU A 613 -39.12 -9.78 9.30
C LEU A 613 -38.40 -10.87 10.10
N ALA A 614 -38.19 -10.66 11.41
CA ALA A 614 -37.52 -11.64 12.25
C ALA A 614 -38.31 -12.98 12.32
N GLU A 615 -39.64 -12.91 12.43
CA GLU A 615 -40.54 -14.09 12.42
C GLU A 615 -40.47 -14.84 11.08
N LYS A 616 -40.49 -14.15 9.95
CA LYS A 616 -40.33 -14.76 8.62
C LYS A 616 -39.00 -15.48 8.47
N LEU A 617 -37.89 -14.82 8.89
CA LEU A 617 -36.55 -15.42 8.84
C LEU A 617 -36.47 -16.67 9.73
N ASP A 618 -37.09 -16.65 10.92
CA ASP A 618 -37.17 -17.79 11.82
C ASP A 618 -37.96 -18.96 11.21
N GLY A 619 -39.05 -18.68 10.53
CA GLY A 619 -39.85 -19.67 9.80
C GLY A 619 -39.01 -20.36 8.70
N HIS A 620 -38.21 -19.63 7.96
CA HIS A 620 -37.32 -20.21 6.95
C HIS A 620 -36.18 -21.02 7.56
N ILE A 621 -35.59 -20.58 8.66
CA ILE A 621 -34.55 -21.34 9.40
C ILE A 621 -35.14 -22.65 9.90
N SER A 622 -36.31 -22.60 10.52
CA SER A 622 -37.03 -23.79 11.04
C SER A 622 -37.32 -24.79 9.93
N LYS A 623 -37.81 -24.32 8.75
CA LYS A 623 -38.09 -25.18 7.60
C LYS A 623 -36.82 -25.89 7.10
N LEU A 624 -35.65 -25.21 7.07
CA LEU A 624 -34.37 -25.79 6.67
C LEU A 624 -33.80 -26.79 7.68
N MET A 625 -34.14 -26.65 8.97
CA MET A 625 -33.68 -27.53 10.05
C MET A 625 -34.60 -28.79 10.21
N LEU A 626 -35.89 -28.65 10.02
CA LEU A 626 -36.89 -29.75 10.17
C LEU A 626 -36.69 -30.88 9.15
N ILE A 627 -36.19 -30.58 7.95
CA ILE A 627 -35.94 -31.57 6.89
C ILE A 627 -34.84 -32.59 7.30
N HIS A 628 -34.09 -32.32 8.36
CA HIS A 628 -33.04 -33.21 8.86
C HIS A 628 -33.55 -34.31 9.82
N HIS A 629 -34.74 -34.18 10.40
CA HIS A 629 -35.28 -35.18 11.35
C HIS A 629 -36.20 -36.20 10.71
N GLY A 630 -36.53 -36.04 9.42
CA GLY A 630 -37.39 -36.97 8.69
C GLY A 630 -36.67 -38.13 7.98
N GLY A 631 -35.32 -38.15 7.96
CA GLY A 631 -34.52 -39.13 7.20
C GLY A 631 -33.88 -40.26 8.03
N SER A 632 -34.15 -40.36 9.34
CA SER A 632 -33.53 -41.37 10.21
C SER A 632 -34.49 -42.39 10.85
N ASN A 633 -35.67 -42.56 10.29
CA ASN A 633 -36.52 -43.69 10.65
C ASN A 633 -37.10 -44.29 9.37
N GLU A 634 -36.40 -45.29 8.81
CA GLU A 634 -36.92 -46.52 8.23
C GLU A 634 -35.76 -47.34 7.62
N GLN A 635 -35.39 -48.37 8.41
CA GLN A 635 -34.71 -49.65 8.13
C GLN A 635 -33.37 -49.67 7.40
#